data_d599dad02570f42481255507eac0f3e3
#
_entry.id   d599dad02570f42481255507eac0f3e3
#
_cell.length_a   1.000
_cell.length_b   1.000
_cell.length_c   1.000
_cell.angle_alpha   90.00
_cell.angle_beta   90.00
_cell.angle_gamma   90.00
#
_symmetry.space_group_name_H-M   'P 1'
#
loop_
_entity.id
_entity.type
_entity.pdbx_description
1 polymer ?
#
loop_
_entity_poly.entity_id
_entity_poly.type
_entity_poly.pdbx_seq_one_letter_code
_entity_poly.pdbx_strand_id
1 'polypeptide(L)'
;ITNSIMEAFPILKPFKIIINFLRGRLLFSNILLDSSFSNIFLKKDKDKYNLFFKRSDLLKKLRQRNLKVFKFLLSKKMILPIFKTFYPGNGADYHYFGSIPFGKKGKLSVNNNCQLNSNKNIYIVDGSIFDFKTNKYPLGIVIANSRRVGRILSR
;
A
#
# COMPACT_ATOMS: atom_id res chain seq x y z
N ILE A 1 -6.34 -6.66 -16.91
CA ILE A 1 -5.11 -5.84 -17.05
C ILE A 1 -5.42 -4.58 -17.87
N THR A 2 -5.90 -4.67 -19.14
CA THR A 2 -6.13 -3.48 -19.96
C THR A 2 -7.16 -2.52 -19.35
N ASN A 3 -8.28 -3.03 -18.83
CA ASN A 3 -9.29 -2.19 -18.18
C ASN A 3 -8.73 -1.52 -16.92
N SER A 4 -8.01 -2.25 -16.09
CA SER A 4 -7.36 -1.69 -14.88
C SER A 4 -6.33 -0.60 -15.22
N ILE A 5 -5.62 -0.74 -16.35
CA ILE A 5 -4.72 0.30 -16.85
C ILE A 5 -5.52 1.55 -17.26
N MET A 6 -6.64 1.37 -17.93
CA MET A 6 -7.49 2.47 -18.39
C MET A 6 -8.23 3.19 -17.26
N GLU A 7 -8.57 2.47 -16.21
CA GLU A 7 -9.11 3.03 -14.97
C GLU A 7 -8.06 3.87 -14.25
N ALA A 8 -6.83 3.33 -14.12
CA ALA A 8 -5.71 4.04 -13.52
C ALA A 8 -5.22 5.25 -14.36
N PHE A 9 -5.41 5.19 -15.67
CA PHE A 9 -4.92 6.19 -16.62
C PHE A 9 -5.99 6.54 -17.66
N PRO A 10 -7.00 7.35 -17.30
CA PRO A 10 -8.10 7.70 -18.22
C PRO A 10 -7.64 8.31 -19.55
N ILE A 11 -6.51 9.01 -19.55
CA ILE A 11 -5.89 9.61 -20.75
C ILE A 11 -5.48 8.56 -21.80
N LEU A 12 -5.35 7.31 -21.41
CA LEU A 12 -4.99 6.21 -22.30
C LEU A 12 -6.20 5.55 -22.99
N LYS A 13 -7.43 5.92 -22.61
CA LYS A 13 -8.66 5.35 -23.20
C LYS A 13 -8.69 5.41 -24.72
N PRO A 14 -8.30 6.53 -25.39
CA PRO A 14 -8.28 6.59 -26.86
C PRO A 14 -7.32 5.57 -27.49
N PHE A 15 -6.31 5.15 -26.77
CA PHE A 15 -5.27 4.22 -27.24
C PHE A 15 -5.53 2.76 -26.89
N LYS A 16 -6.76 2.42 -26.51
CA LYS A 16 -7.15 1.06 -26.08
C LYS A 16 -6.74 -0.02 -27.08
N ILE A 17 -6.91 0.21 -28.37
CA ILE A 17 -6.56 -0.74 -29.43
C ILE A 17 -5.06 -1.00 -29.44
N ILE A 18 -4.25 0.06 -29.38
CA ILE A 18 -2.79 -0.03 -29.35
C ILE A 18 -2.31 -0.75 -28.09
N ILE A 19 -2.89 -0.44 -26.93
CA ILE A 19 -2.56 -1.09 -25.66
C ILE A 19 -2.94 -2.57 -25.69
N ASN A 20 -4.06 -2.94 -26.28
CA ASN A 20 -4.44 -4.35 -26.47
C ASN A 20 -3.46 -5.09 -27.36
N PHE A 21 -3.02 -4.48 -28.45
CA PHE A 21 -2.02 -5.06 -29.36
C PHE A 21 -0.67 -5.27 -28.66
N LEU A 22 -0.27 -4.31 -27.82
CA LEU A 22 0.98 -4.36 -27.07
C LEU A 22 0.88 -5.15 -25.75
N ARG A 23 -0.31 -5.65 -25.38
CA ARG A 23 -0.58 -6.27 -24.07
C ARG A 23 0.42 -7.36 -23.68
N GLY A 24 0.83 -8.18 -24.63
CA GLY A 24 1.81 -9.25 -24.40
C GLY A 24 3.26 -8.77 -24.28
N ARG A 25 3.53 -7.48 -24.54
CA ARG A 25 4.87 -6.87 -24.54
C ARG A 25 5.02 -5.76 -23.50
N LEU A 26 3.94 -5.42 -22.78
CA LEU A 26 3.96 -4.39 -21.76
C LEU A 26 4.18 -5.00 -20.38
N LEU A 27 5.22 -4.55 -19.71
CA LEU A 27 5.48 -4.87 -18.31
C LEU A 27 5.01 -3.71 -17.43
N PHE A 28 4.05 -4.00 -16.56
CA PHE A 28 3.61 -3.08 -15.52
C PHE A 28 4.17 -3.54 -14.18
N SER A 29 4.84 -2.66 -13.49
CA SER A 29 5.37 -2.92 -12.16
C SER A 29 4.78 -1.95 -11.15
N ASN A 30 4.22 -2.48 -10.07
CA ASN A 30 3.84 -1.71 -8.89
C ASN A 30 4.97 -1.77 -7.87
N ILE A 31 5.37 -0.61 -7.39
CA ILE A 31 6.34 -0.51 -6.29
C ILE A 31 5.57 -0.21 -5.03
N LEU A 32 5.54 -1.18 -4.13
CA LEU A 32 5.01 -1.02 -2.79
C LEU A 32 6.11 -0.47 -1.87
N LEU A 33 5.73 0.49 -1.06
CA LEU A 33 6.61 1.14 -0.11
C LEU A 33 6.25 0.70 1.30
N ASP A 34 7.22 0.67 2.19
CA ASP A 34 6.94 0.39 3.58
C ASP A 34 6.17 1.55 4.27
N SER A 35 5.54 1.27 5.40
CA SER A 35 4.70 2.23 6.13
C SER A 35 5.47 3.46 6.64
N SER A 36 6.80 3.40 6.74
CA SER A 36 7.62 4.55 7.14
C SER A 36 7.57 5.68 6.11
N PHE A 37 7.13 5.35 4.89
CA PHE A 37 6.94 6.30 3.81
C PHE A 37 5.52 6.90 3.76
N SER A 38 4.59 6.39 4.57
CA SER A 38 3.26 6.94 4.70
C SER A 38 3.26 8.07 5.72
N ASN A 39 2.93 9.26 5.26
CA ASN A 39 2.81 10.44 6.10
C ASN A 39 1.36 10.96 6.08
N ILE A 40 0.41 10.04 6.22
CA ILE A 40 -1.01 10.37 6.29
C ILE A 40 -1.43 10.39 7.75
N PHE A 41 -2.03 11.49 8.19
CA PHE A 41 -2.54 11.65 9.53
C PHE A 41 -4.02 12.02 9.48
N LEU A 42 -4.82 11.34 10.28
CA LEU A 42 -6.21 11.69 10.52
C LEU A 42 -6.28 12.57 11.77
N LYS A 43 -6.81 13.77 11.64
CA LYS A 43 -7.05 14.67 12.77
C LYS A 43 -8.53 14.98 12.85
N LYS A 44 -9.09 14.80 14.04
CA LYS A 44 -10.44 15.23 14.34
C LYS A 44 -10.41 16.73 14.67
N ASP A 45 -11.23 17.50 13.98
CA ASP A 45 -11.48 18.91 14.27
C ASP A 45 -12.97 19.10 14.43
N LYS A 46 -13.41 19.31 15.69
CA LYS A 46 -14.82 19.31 16.11
C LYS A 46 -15.54 18.06 15.61
N ASP A 47 -16.48 18.19 14.66
CA ASP A 47 -17.28 17.07 14.10
C ASP A 47 -16.75 16.58 12.74
N LYS A 48 -15.61 17.10 12.26
CA LYS A 48 -15.03 16.72 10.98
C LYS A 48 -13.71 16.00 11.17
N TYR A 49 -13.46 15.01 10.30
CA TYR A 49 -12.18 14.33 10.19
C TYR A 49 -11.43 14.85 8.98
N ASN A 50 -10.24 15.40 9.21
CA ASN A 50 -9.37 15.93 8.17
C ASN A 50 -8.19 15.01 7.96
N LEU A 51 -7.90 14.66 6.70
CA LEU A 51 -6.71 13.92 6.30
C LEU A 51 -5.59 14.92 5.99
N PHE A 52 -4.49 14.77 6.70
CA PHE A 52 -3.28 15.56 6.47
C PHE A 52 -2.20 14.71 5.82
N PHE A 53 -1.60 15.26 4.77
CA PHE A 53 -0.49 14.65 4.07
C PHE A 53 0.76 15.48 4.35
N LYS A 54 1.75 14.90 5.01
CA LYS A 54 3.05 15.57 5.16
C LYS A 54 3.84 15.39 3.86
N ARG A 55 4.07 16.47 3.14
CA ARG A 55 4.94 16.48 1.97
C ARG A 55 6.35 16.10 2.42
N SER A 56 6.91 15.02 1.91
CA SER A 56 8.27 14.60 2.22
C SER A 56 9.11 14.65 0.95
N ASP A 57 10.42 14.89 1.10
CA ASP A 57 11.43 14.74 0.02
C ASP A 57 11.57 13.30 -0.47
N LEU A 58 10.74 12.45 0.05
CA LEU A 58 10.67 11.05 -0.24
C LEU A 58 10.41 10.75 -1.70
N LEU A 59 9.51 11.50 -2.35
CA LEU A 59 9.24 11.33 -3.78
C LEU A 59 10.54 11.50 -4.61
N LYS A 60 11.41 12.41 -4.21
CA LYS A 60 12.71 12.62 -4.86
C LYS A 60 13.62 11.39 -4.68
N LYS A 61 13.71 10.86 -3.45
CA LYS A 61 14.50 9.65 -3.15
C LYS A 61 13.96 8.41 -3.88
N LEU A 62 12.64 8.26 -3.93
CA LEU A 62 11.98 7.18 -4.65
C LEU A 62 12.25 7.26 -6.15
N ARG A 63 12.14 8.44 -6.74
CA ARG A 63 12.44 8.66 -8.15
C ARG A 63 13.88 8.24 -8.48
N GLN A 64 14.83 8.59 -7.63
CA GLN A 64 16.23 8.17 -7.80
C GLN A 64 16.42 6.65 -7.70
N ARG A 65 15.75 6.00 -6.75
CA ARG A 65 15.79 4.53 -6.61
C ARG A 65 15.16 3.83 -7.82
N ASN A 66 14.01 4.30 -8.28
CA ASN A 66 13.35 3.78 -9.46
C ASN A 66 14.23 3.90 -10.71
N LEU A 67 14.94 5.01 -10.87
CA LEU A 67 15.89 5.19 -11.96
C LEU A 67 17.05 4.18 -11.90
N LYS A 68 17.53 3.82 -10.70
CA LYS A 68 18.58 2.76 -10.57
C LYS A 68 18.06 1.39 -10.99
N VAL A 69 16.86 1.01 -10.53
CA VAL A 69 16.22 -0.26 -10.93
C VAL A 69 16.00 -0.29 -12.45
N PHE A 70 15.50 0.80 -12.99
CA PHE A 70 15.28 0.94 -14.42
C PHE A 70 16.57 0.78 -15.24
N LYS A 71 17.64 1.48 -14.86
CA LYS A 71 18.96 1.35 -15.51
C LYS A 71 19.48 -0.09 -15.46
N PHE A 72 19.28 -0.78 -14.34
CA PHE A 72 19.62 -2.19 -14.20
C PHE A 72 18.85 -3.07 -15.18
N LEU A 73 17.51 -2.94 -15.24
CA LEU A 73 16.67 -3.72 -16.15
C LEU A 73 17.01 -3.44 -17.62
N LEU A 74 17.29 -2.17 -17.95
CA LEU A 74 17.73 -1.78 -19.29
C LEU A 74 19.08 -2.40 -19.65
N SER A 75 20.06 -2.40 -18.73
CA SER A 75 21.38 -3.02 -18.94
C SER A 75 21.30 -4.53 -19.17
N LYS A 76 20.24 -5.17 -18.63
CA LYS A 76 19.96 -6.60 -18.85
C LYS A 76 19.11 -6.87 -20.09
N LYS A 77 18.82 -5.85 -20.91
CA LYS A 77 17.96 -5.94 -22.11
C LYS A 77 16.54 -6.48 -21.79
N MET A 78 16.09 -6.33 -20.56
CA MET A 78 14.79 -6.83 -20.10
C MET A 78 13.63 -5.89 -20.44
N ILE A 79 13.93 -4.62 -20.71
CA ILE A 79 12.92 -3.60 -21.02
C ILE A 79 13.41 -2.66 -22.12
N LEU A 80 12.48 -2.13 -22.90
CA LEU A 80 12.73 -1.01 -23.79
C LEU A 80 12.62 0.32 -23.03
N PRO A 81 13.30 1.38 -23.47
CA PRO A 81 13.38 2.66 -22.75
C PRO A 81 12.11 3.52 -22.84
N ILE A 82 10.95 2.96 -23.16
CA ILE A 82 9.67 3.65 -23.07
C ILE A 82 9.25 3.58 -21.60
N PHE A 83 9.68 4.58 -20.84
CA PHE A 83 9.53 4.57 -19.41
C PHE A 83 8.83 5.83 -18.90
N LYS A 84 7.72 5.63 -18.23
CA LYS A 84 7.05 6.69 -17.49
C LYS A 84 6.71 6.17 -16.09
N THR A 85 7.30 6.77 -15.07
CA THR A 85 6.86 6.53 -13.70
C THR A 85 5.62 7.38 -13.42
N PHE A 86 4.57 6.74 -12.99
CA PHE A 86 3.35 7.37 -12.58
C PHE A 86 3.20 7.32 -11.06
N TYR A 87 2.85 8.46 -10.49
CA TYR A 87 2.49 8.58 -9.09
C TYR A 87 1.00 8.90 -9.01
N PRO A 88 0.18 7.95 -8.58
CA PRO A 88 -1.28 8.14 -8.58
C PRO A 88 -1.76 9.20 -7.56
N GLY A 89 -0.85 9.71 -6.75
CA GLY A 89 -1.16 10.69 -5.73
C GLY A 89 -1.34 10.11 -4.33
N ASN A 90 -1.60 10.98 -3.37
CA ASN A 90 -1.82 10.58 -1.99
C ASN A 90 -3.19 9.89 -1.86
N GLY A 91 -3.24 8.76 -1.15
CA GLY A 91 -4.47 8.02 -0.92
C GLY A 91 -4.90 7.09 -2.07
N ALA A 92 -4.12 6.99 -3.14
CA ALA A 92 -4.43 6.11 -4.27
C ALA A 92 -4.05 4.63 -4.03
N ASP A 93 -3.45 4.31 -2.90
CA ASP A 93 -3.19 2.93 -2.51
C ASP A 93 -4.44 2.30 -1.91
N TYR A 94 -4.67 1.02 -2.22
CA TYR A 94 -5.75 0.20 -1.65
C TYR A 94 -5.32 -0.54 -0.38
N HIS A 95 -4.05 -0.44 0.01
CA HIS A 95 -3.47 -1.14 1.15
C HIS A 95 -3.21 -0.17 2.29
N TYR A 96 -4.20 -0.02 3.17
CA TYR A 96 -4.08 0.81 4.37
C TYR A 96 -3.71 -0.05 5.57
N PHE A 97 -2.63 0.33 6.27
CA PHE A 97 -2.08 -0.40 7.40
C PHE A 97 -1.78 0.52 8.58
N GLY A 98 -1.73 -0.06 9.79
CA GLY A 98 -1.17 0.62 10.96
C GLY A 98 -2.07 1.67 11.62
N SER A 99 -3.35 1.76 11.27
CA SER A 99 -4.29 2.72 11.88
C SER A 99 -4.64 2.37 13.33
N ILE A 100 -4.58 1.08 13.71
CA ILE A 100 -4.85 0.56 15.07
C ILE A 100 -3.68 -0.32 15.48
N PRO A 101 -2.53 0.26 15.84
CA PRO A 101 -1.27 -0.45 15.91
C PRO A 101 -1.23 -1.52 17.00
N PHE A 102 -0.59 -2.63 16.66
CA PHE A 102 -0.32 -3.75 17.53
C PHE A 102 0.69 -3.39 18.63
N GLY A 103 0.43 -3.82 19.88
CA GLY A 103 1.38 -3.70 20.99
C GLY A 103 1.66 -2.28 21.50
N LYS A 104 1.01 -1.25 20.97
CA LYS A 104 1.15 0.11 21.50
C LYS A 104 0.21 0.37 22.69
N LYS A 105 0.65 1.22 23.62
CA LYS A 105 -0.22 1.69 24.70
C LYS A 105 -1.15 2.78 24.14
N GLY A 106 -2.44 2.54 24.17
CA GLY A 106 -3.45 3.51 23.72
C GLY A 106 -4.84 2.91 23.61
N LYS A 107 -5.87 3.74 23.65
CA LYS A 107 -7.26 3.26 23.54
C LYS A 107 -7.54 2.62 22.17
N LEU A 108 -6.96 3.17 21.11
CA LEU A 108 -7.07 2.69 19.72
C LEU A 108 -5.82 1.89 19.34
N SER A 109 -5.53 0.84 20.08
CA SER A 109 -4.49 -0.14 19.79
C SER A 109 -4.92 -1.52 20.29
N VAL A 110 -4.29 -2.57 19.79
CA VAL A 110 -4.62 -3.94 20.16
C VAL A 110 -3.49 -4.60 20.97
N ASN A 111 -3.87 -5.49 21.86
CA ASN A 111 -2.93 -6.32 22.61
C ASN A 111 -2.44 -7.53 21.77
N ASN A 112 -1.64 -8.40 22.38
CA ASN A 112 -1.08 -9.59 21.73
C ASN A 112 -2.13 -10.59 21.21
N ASN A 113 -3.32 -10.57 21.74
CA ASN A 113 -4.46 -11.38 21.28
C ASN A 113 -5.33 -10.64 20.26
N CYS A 114 -4.88 -9.49 19.78
CA CYS A 114 -5.63 -8.63 18.85
C CYS A 114 -6.94 -8.06 19.42
N GLN A 115 -7.11 -8.07 20.75
CA GLN A 115 -8.22 -7.39 21.43
C GLN A 115 -7.95 -5.90 21.47
N LEU A 116 -8.96 -5.10 21.21
CA LEU A 116 -8.89 -3.65 21.34
C LEU A 116 -8.69 -3.26 22.82
N ASN A 117 -7.73 -2.40 23.11
CA ASN A 117 -7.41 -2.03 24.50
C ASN A 117 -8.57 -1.32 25.20
N SER A 118 -9.38 -0.57 24.46
CA SER A 118 -10.57 0.13 25.00
C SER A 118 -11.80 -0.76 25.14
N ASN A 119 -11.86 -1.92 24.47
CA ASN A 119 -12.99 -2.84 24.55
C ASN A 119 -12.54 -4.28 24.30
N LYS A 120 -12.59 -5.10 25.34
CA LYS A 120 -12.12 -6.50 25.31
C LYS A 120 -13.00 -7.45 24.47
N ASN A 121 -14.19 -7.03 24.09
CA ASN A 121 -15.08 -7.82 23.24
C ASN A 121 -14.84 -7.59 21.74
N ILE A 122 -13.92 -6.68 21.38
CA ILE A 122 -13.60 -6.38 19.99
C ILE A 122 -12.21 -6.90 19.65
N TYR A 123 -12.16 -7.72 18.59
CA TYR A 123 -10.92 -8.24 18.02
C TYR A 123 -10.71 -7.64 16.62
N ILE A 124 -9.52 -7.17 16.35
CA ILE A 124 -9.14 -6.58 15.06
C ILE A 124 -8.02 -7.43 14.47
N VAL A 125 -8.26 -8.04 13.32
CA VAL A 125 -7.37 -9.06 12.73
C VAL A 125 -6.91 -8.75 11.31
N ASP A 126 -7.30 -7.61 10.78
CA ASP A 126 -6.96 -7.14 9.43
C ASP A 126 -5.62 -6.40 9.38
N GLY A 127 -5.34 -5.77 8.23
CA GLY A 127 -4.10 -5.02 8.01
C GLY A 127 -3.92 -3.80 8.92
N SER A 128 -4.99 -3.27 9.51
CA SER A 128 -4.95 -2.04 10.32
C SER A 128 -4.07 -2.14 11.57
N ILE A 129 -3.86 -3.37 12.09
CA ILE A 129 -3.03 -3.59 13.29
C ILE A 129 -1.53 -3.64 13.01
N PHE A 130 -1.12 -3.82 11.77
CA PHE A 130 0.28 -4.02 11.42
C PHE A 130 0.95 -2.72 10.96
N ASP A 131 2.14 -2.46 11.48
CA ASP A 131 3.05 -1.43 11.00
C ASP A 131 4.11 -2.09 10.11
N PHE A 132 3.82 -2.18 8.81
CA PHE A 132 4.72 -2.85 7.87
C PHE A 132 5.91 -1.97 7.51
N LYS A 133 7.04 -2.24 8.12
CA LYS A 133 8.34 -1.64 7.78
C LYS A 133 9.12 -2.44 6.74
N THR A 134 8.46 -3.38 6.06
CA THR A 134 9.09 -4.25 5.06
C THR A 134 8.46 -4.07 3.69
N ASN A 135 9.25 -4.28 2.64
CA ASN A 135 8.79 -4.26 1.24
C ASN A 135 8.07 -5.56 0.83
N LYS A 136 7.71 -6.43 1.79
CA LYS A 136 7.04 -7.70 1.52
C LYS A 136 5.53 -7.51 1.53
N TYR A 137 4.85 -8.25 0.66
CA TYR A 137 3.40 -8.22 0.58
C TYR A 137 2.77 -8.77 1.87
N PRO A 138 1.88 -8.03 2.53
CA PRO A 138 1.44 -8.36 3.90
C PRO A 138 0.34 -9.40 4.01
N LEU A 139 -0.28 -9.82 2.90
CA LEU A 139 -1.47 -10.67 2.91
C LEU A 139 -1.27 -11.98 3.69
N GLY A 140 -0.13 -12.64 3.51
CA GLY A 140 0.17 -13.90 4.21
C GLY A 140 0.18 -13.75 5.74
N ILE A 141 0.74 -12.65 6.24
CA ILE A 141 0.78 -12.34 7.68
C ILE A 141 -0.62 -12.02 8.22
N VAL A 142 -1.42 -11.26 7.47
CA VAL A 142 -2.80 -10.94 7.85
C VAL A 142 -3.63 -12.21 7.96
N ILE A 143 -3.58 -13.10 6.96
CA ILE A 143 -4.30 -14.38 6.98
C ILE A 143 -3.83 -15.29 8.15
N ALA A 144 -2.52 -15.42 8.34
CA ALA A 144 -1.97 -16.22 9.43
C ALA A 144 -2.41 -15.71 10.81
N ASN A 145 -2.40 -14.41 11.01
CA ASN A 145 -2.85 -13.78 12.25
C ASN A 145 -4.36 -13.95 12.48
N SER A 146 -5.18 -13.76 11.45
CA SER A 146 -6.63 -13.97 11.54
C SER A 146 -6.96 -15.40 11.94
N ARG A 147 -6.27 -16.40 11.35
CA ARG A 147 -6.40 -17.82 11.71
C ARG A 147 -5.95 -18.09 13.15
N ARG A 148 -4.86 -17.47 13.61
CA ARG A 148 -4.37 -17.59 14.99
C ARG A 148 -5.42 -17.10 15.98
N VAL A 149 -5.99 -15.92 15.76
CA VAL A 149 -7.01 -15.34 16.65
C VAL A 149 -8.29 -16.15 16.61
N GLY A 150 -8.73 -16.61 15.44
CA GLY A 150 -9.89 -17.51 15.33
C GLY A 150 -9.74 -18.77 16.17
N ARG A 151 -8.54 -19.38 16.20
CA ARG A 151 -8.26 -20.55 17.07
C ARG A 151 -8.27 -20.23 18.57
N ILE A 152 -7.94 -19.01 18.97
CA ILE A 152 -8.02 -18.59 20.37
C ILE A 152 -9.48 -18.45 20.81
N LEU A 153 -10.32 -17.92 19.91
CA LEU A 153 -11.73 -17.65 20.18
C LEU A 153 -12.62 -18.91 20.11
N SER A 154 -12.17 -19.97 19.45
CA SER A 154 -12.90 -21.23 19.31
C SER A 154 -12.64 -22.23 20.46
N ARG A 155 -11.81 -21.87 21.43
CA ARG A 155 -11.54 -22.64 22.66
C ARG A 155 -12.41 -22.19 23.81
#